data_e4d7e9e2726a49ce4c0a10cb4c8db86a
#
_entry.id   e4d7e9e2726a49ce4c0a10cb4c8db86a
#
_cell.length_a   1.000
_cell.length_b   1.000
_cell.length_c   1.000
_cell.angle_alpha   90.00
_cell.angle_beta   90.00
_cell.angle_gamma   90.00
#
_symmetry.space_group_name_H-M   'P 1'
#
loop_
_entity.id
_entity.type
_entity.pdbx_description
1 polymer ?
#
loop_
_entity_poly.entity_id
_entity_poly.type
_entity_poly.pdbx_seq_one_letter_code
_entity_poly.pdbx_strand_id
1 'polypeptide(L)'
;MKVLFTSFLLAILFPLFSIAQEYSTSVTLTSQTDEILTLQSIALAEKKKTAEDMAIRSAFYTLLYRGVNGYNNGKPMVQHDNKYYTDKLLTTRYGMFVRQSTPLAETVRETNSKKYKAMVEVNIMIKSLVKDMVFEKVMDNPLSEQTMEDTKEEIGLPSITVVPYKHDEDTYKQILQNDFDRRIAVSRVQNGFNQLGVTTVDFEARLESILRSQDFNVGTERNIESRLLQYTGADVYVIVDLKKDIDTQLGSRVSLIMKAYETASGNILATRQDWTNRFLTSDLDKLCVYAVDDQLKGFLADIAVNFARAVKDGTSVVLRISRGKGSTTTLSSPVGNSGTALSSTIRHWVR
;
A
#
# COMPACT_ATOMS: atom_id res chain seq x y z
N MET A 1 69.21 30.52 -20.65
CA MET A 1 68.50 30.83 -19.38
C MET A 1 67.05 30.45 -19.53
N LYS A 2 66.68 29.29 -19.06
CA LYS A 2 65.30 28.78 -19.09
C LYS A 2 64.71 28.89 -17.67
N VAL A 3 63.68 29.70 -17.49
CA VAL A 3 62.98 29.86 -16.23
C VAL A 3 61.84 28.88 -16.24
N LEU A 4 61.96 27.89 -15.40
CA LEU A 4 60.87 26.93 -15.09
C LEU A 4 59.86 27.60 -14.12
N PHE A 5 58.63 27.83 -14.62
CA PHE A 5 57.50 28.19 -13.78
C PHE A 5 56.82 26.89 -13.30
N THR A 6 57.13 26.50 -12.09
CA THR A 6 56.40 25.44 -11.40
C THR A 6 55.17 26.05 -10.74
N SER A 7 54.01 25.89 -11.39
CA SER A 7 52.69 26.18 -10.78
C SER A 7 52.39 25.14 -9.69
N PHE A 8 52.49 25.56 -8.45
CA PHE A 8 52.05 24.79 -7.27
C PHE A 8 50.54 24.93 -7.17
N LEU A 9 49.82 23.93 -7.75
CA LEU A 9 48.39 23.81 -7.59
C LEU A 9 48.12 23.25 -6.21
N LEU A 10 47.86 24.12 -5.23
CA LEU A 10 47.43 23.76 -3.89
C LEU A 10 45.95 23.30 -3.96
N ALA A 11 45.76 22.02 -4.19
CA ALA A 11 44.46 21.39 -4.02
C ALA A 11 44.10 21.41 -2.55
N ILE A 12 43.29 22.38 -2.14
CA ILE A 12 42.61 22.37 -0.83
C ILE A 12 41.60 21.22 -0.86
N LEU A 13 42.04 20.03 -0.47
CA LEU A 13 41.16 18.97 -0.06
C LEU A 13 40.44 19.45 1.24
N PHE A 14 39.28 20.07 1.08
CA PHE A 14 38.32 20.12 2.16
C PHE A 14 37.85 18.69 2.37
N PRO A 15 38.16 18.03 3.51
CA PRO A 15 37.47 16.83 3.85
C PRO A 15 36.00 17.24 4.08
N LEU A 16 35.13 16.83 3.19
CA LEU A 16 33.70 16.76 3.44
C LEU A 16 33.55 15.74 4.58
N PHE A 17 33.79 16.19 5.81
CA PHE A 17 33.29 15.50 6.97
C PHE A 17 31.75 15.59 6.86
N SER A 18 31.17 14.66 6.17
CA SER A 18 29.82 14.23 6.42
C SER A 18 29.83 13.81 7.92
N ILE A 19 29.43 14.73 8.79
CA ILE A 19 29.16 14.42 10.18
C ILE A 19 27.94 13.51 10.10
N ALA A 20 28.17 12.22 9.91
CA ALA A 20 27.16 11.20 10.10
C ALA A 20 26.70 11.39 11.53
N GLN A 21 25.49 11.89 11.72
CA GLN A 21 24.88 12.10 13.02
C GLN A 21 24.73 10.72 13.63
N GLU A 22 25.61 10.35 14.57
CA GLU A 22 25.64 9.03 15.16
C GLU A 22 24.57 8.95 16.22
N TYR A 23 23.42 8.37 15.84
CA TYR A 23 22.34 8.11 16.80
C TYR A 23 22.71 6.95 17.72
N SER A 24 22.44 7.12 19.00
CA SER A 24 22.60 6.04 19.98
C SER A 24 21.51 4.98 19.76
N THR A 25 21.89 3.72 19.95
CA THR A 25 20.97 2.57 19.95
C THR A 25 20.60 2.11 21.36
N SER A 26 21.02 2.83 22.40
CA SER A 26 20.67 2.54 23.79
C SER A 26 19.26 3.07 24.08
N VAL A 27 18.26 2.35 23.59
CA VAL A 27 16.85 2.66 23.75
C VAL A 27 16.11 1.44 24.28
N THR A 28 15.31 1.65 25.32
CA THR A 28 14.52 0.59 25.96
C THR A 28 13.07 1.00 26.10
N LEU A 29 12.15 0.04 25.96
CA LEU A 29 10.73 0.23 26.20
C LEU A 29 10.48 0.27 27.72
N THR A 30 9.79 1.32 28.18
CA THR A 30 9.37 1.47 29.58
C THR A 30 7.90 1.12 29.76
N SER A 31 7.04 1.62 28.87
CA SER A 31 5.60 1.29 28.87
C SER A 31 4.99 1.47 27.49
N GLN A 32 3.85 0.83 27.29
CA GLN A 32 3.10 0.89 26.04
C GLN A 32 1.61 0.95 26.31
N THR A 33 0.91 1.81 25.60
CA THR A 33 -0.55 1.83 25.45
C THR A 33 -0.89 1.91 23.96
N ASP A 34 -2.16 1.82 23.61
CA ASP A 34 -2.60 1.95 22.20
C ASP A 34 -2.27 3.32 21.59
N GLU A 35 -2.09 4.36 22.42
CA GLU A 35 -1.84 5.72 21.95
C GLU A 35 -0.41 6.19 22.17
N ILE A 36 0.24 5.73 23.24
CA ILE A 36 1.53 6.24 23.73
C ILE A 36 2.52 5.11 23.87
N LEU A 37 3.70 5.30 23.30
CA LEU A 37 4.88 4.46 23.54
C LEU A 37 5.88 5.25 24.36
N THR A 38 6.24 4.75 25.54
CA THR A 38 7.21 5.38 26.43
C THR A 38 8.56 4.69 26.29
N LEU A 39 9.56 5.43 25.85
CA LEU A 39 10.91 4.94 25.63
C LEU A 39 11.90 5.68 26.54
N GLN A 40 12.84 4.93 27.14
CA GLN A 40 14.02 5.49 27.74
C GLN A 40 15.16 5.48 26.74
N SER A 41 15.79 6.62 26.51
CA SER A 41 16.88 6.78 25.56
C SER A 41 18.07 7.48 26.16
N ILE A 42 19.28 7.02 25.81
CA ILE A 42 20.55 7.59 26.24
C ILE A 42 21.31 8.06 25.01
N ALA A 43 21.82 9.29 25.03
CA ALA A 43 22.70 9.79 23.98
C ALA A 43 23.85 10.64 24.51
N LEU A 44 24.87 10.80 23.67
CA LEU A 44 26.05 11.62 23.89
C LEU A 44 26.08 12.76 22.86
N ALA A 45 26.39 13.98 23.32
CA ALA A 45 26.58 15.12 22.41
C ALA A 45 27.64 16.09 22.91
N GLU A 46 28.16 16.93 22.02
CA GLU A 46 29.21 17.91 22.34
C GLU A 46 28.74 19.01 23.32
N LYS A 47 27.44 19.32 23.35
CA LYS A 47 26.85 20.36 24.19
C LYS A 47 25.73 19.78 25.06
N LYS A 48 25.61 20.27 26.32
CA LYS A 48 24.57 19.85 27.25
C LYS A 48 23.16 19.92 26.65
N LYS A 49 22.81 21.06 26.03
CA LYS A 49 21.49 21.29 25.45
C LYS A 49 21.17 20.36 24.27
N THR A 50 22.18 19.96 23.51
CA THR A 50 21.99 19.07 22.35
C THR A 50 21.98 17.59 22.74
N ALA A 51 22.44 17.22 23.93
CA ALA A 51 22.45 15.84 24.39
C ALA A 51 21.05 15.29 24.66
N GLU A 52 20.16 16.10 25.24
CA GLU A 52 18.75 15.73 25.47
C GLU A 52 18.00 15.59 24.15
N ASP A 53 18.15 16.56 23.24
CA ASP A 53 17.57 16.51 21.91
C ASP A 53 18.06 15.28 21.10
N MET A 54 19.36 14.97 21.21
CA MET A 54 19.94 13.80 20.60
C MET A 54 19.39 12.50 21.19
N ALA A 55 19.10 12.45 22.49
CA ALA A 55 18.47 11.29 23.11
C ALA A 55 17.05 11.07 22.58
N ILE A 56 16.26 12.13 22.40
CA ILE A 56 14.93 12.05 21.80
C ILE A 56 15.02 11.53 20.36
N ARG A 57 15.89 12.11 19.55
CA ARG A 57 16.09 11.67 18.15
C ARG A 57 16.59 10.23 18.05
N SER A 58 17.44 9.79 18.98
CA SER A 58 17.91 8.41 19.06
C SER A 58 16.78 7.43 19.36
N ALA A 59 15.80 7.82 20.18
CA ALA A 59 14.59 7.02 20.39
C ALA A 59 13.83 6.81 19.08
N PHE A 60 13.60 7.88 18.30
CA PHE A 60 12.96 7.77 16.99
C PHE A 60 13.80 6.97 16.00
N TYR A 61 15.11 7.22 15.90
CA TYR A 61 16.00 6.47 15.03
C TYR A 61 15.97 4.97 15.28
N THR A 62 16.05 4.60 16.58
CA THR A 62 16.00 3.18 16.97
C THR A 62 14.64 2.57 16.63
N LEU A 63 13.55 3.25 16.92
CA LEU A 63 12.20 2.81 16.60
C LEU A 63 11.99 2.62 15.08
N LEU A 64 12.49 3.54 14.28
CA LEU A 64 12.34 3.53 12.83
C LEU A 64 13.20 2.47 12.13
N TYR A 65 14.47 2.33 12.53
CA TYR A 65 15.45 1.58 11.74
C TYR A 65 16.06 0.35 12.42
N ARG A 66 15.98 0.26 13.75
CA ARG A 66 16.58 -0.86 14.51
C ARG A 66 15.54 -1.77 15.15
N GLY A 67 14.38 -1.21 15.44
CA GLY A 67 13.37 -1.85 16.27
C GLY A 67 13.67 -1.72 17.76
N VAL A 68 12.62 -1.82 18.57
CA VAL A 68 12.68 -1.75 20.03
C VAL A 68 12.14 -3.04 20.62
N ASN A 69 12.91 -3.70 21.48
CA ASN A 69 12.46 -4.93 22.13
C ASN A 69 11.19 -4.67 22.94
N GLY A 70 10.18 -5.52 22.75
CA GLY A 70 8.87 -5.39 23.39
C GLY A 70 7.87 -4.57 22.60
N TYR A 71 8.28 -3.93 21.50
CA TYR A 71 7.38 -3.24 20.57
C TYR A 71 7.58 -3.76 19.14
N ASN A 72 6.49 -3.98 18.39
CA ASN A 72 6.50 -4.46 17.00
C ASN A 72 7.37 -5.72 16.79
N ASN A 73 7.35 -6.65 17.77
CA ASN A 73 8.20 -7.86 17.77
C ASN A 73 9.71 -7.57 17.61
N GLY A 74 10.17 -6.38 18.05
CA GLY A 74 11.56 -5.94 17.89
C GLY A 74 11.93 -5.53 16.46
N LYS A 75 10.97 -5.46 15.54
CA LYS A 75 11.21 -5.06 14.14
C LYS A 75 11.19 -3.53 13.98
N PRO A 76 11.97 -2.99 13.03
CA PRO A 76 11.90 -1.58 12.68
C PRO A 76 10.53 -1.20 12.12
N MET A 77 10.14 0.06 12.27
CA MET A 77 8.87 0.56 11.73
C MET A 77 8.94 0.92 10.25
N VAL A 78 10.12 1.30 9.74
CA VAL A 78 10.32 1.60 8.32
C VAL A 78 10.31 0.29 7.54
N GLN A 79 9.31 0.12 6.69
CA GLN A 79 9.14 -1.04 5.79
C GLN A 79 9.49 -0.66 4.35
N HIS A 80 9.21 0.59 3.96
CA HIS A 80 9.46 1.11 2.62
C HIS A 80 10.35 2.34 2.69
N ASP A 81 11.33 2.44 1.79
CA ASP A 81 12.29 3.56 1.80
C ASP A 81 11.63 4.86 1.28
N ASN A 82 11.47 5.81 2.19
CA ASN A 82 11.17 7.21 1.87
C ASN A 82 12.15 8.10 2.63
N LYS A 83 13.37 8.17 2.11
CA LYS A 83 14.48 8.89 2.74
C LYS A 83 14.14 10.36 3.03
N TYR A 84 13.43 11.02 2.14
CA TYR A 84 13.03 12.42 2.33
C TYR A 84 12.13 12.59 3.57
N TYR A 85 11.16 11.71 3.74
CA TYR A 85 10.28 11.72 4.91
C TYR A 85 11.05 11.40 6.19
N THR A 86 11.83 10.32 6.19
CA THR A 86 12.53 9.84 7.39
C THR A 86 13.63 10.81 7.82
N ASP A 87 14.36 11.44 6.90
CA ASP A 87 15.31 12.50 7.21
C ASP A 87 14.61 13.72 7.83
N LYS A 88 13.47 14.15 7.30
CA LYS A 88 12.67 15.21 7.90
C LYS A 88 12.11 14.83 9.26
N LEU A 89 11.63 13.60 9.41
CA LEU A 89 11.12 13.10 10.69
C LEU A 89 12.20 13.17 11.75
N LEU A 90 13.41 12.70 11.48
CA LEU A 90 14.52 12.69 12.44
C LEU A 90 15.13 14.07 12.69
N THR A 91 15.02 15.02 11.79
CA THR A 91 15.65 16.34 11.95
C THR A 91 14.71 17.41 12.48
N THR A 92 13.49 17.48 11.99
CA THR A 92 12.59 18.61 12.27
C THR A 92 11.19 18.22 12.75
N ARG A 93 10.66 17.04 12.34
CA ARG A 93 9.26 16.67 12.62
C ARG A 93 9.07 15.79 13.85
N TYR A 94 10.10 15.14 14.39
CA TYR A 94 9.98 14.24 15.54
C TYR A 94 9.23 14.88 16.72
N GLY A 95 9.43 16.18 16.97
CA GLY A 95 8.77 16.91 18.05
C GLY A 95 7.23 16.94 17.93
N MET A 96 6.68 16.76 16.71
CA MET A 96 5.23 16.68 16.49
C MET A 96 4.61 15.42 17.08
N PHE A 97 5.41 14.37 17.28
CA PHE A 97 4.99 13.08 17.80
C PHE A 97 5.43 12.85 19.26
N VAL A 98 6.12 13.82 19.87
CA VAL A 98 6.49 13.78 21.29
C VAL A 98 5.40 14.45 22.11
N ARG A 99 4.72 13.66 22.95
CA ARG A 99 3.75 14.20 23.91
C ARG A 99 4.45 14.88 25.08
N GLN A 100 5.50 14.25 25.59
CA GLN A 100 6.30 14.73 26.70
C GLN A 100 7.69 14.08 26.64
N SER A 101 8.70 14.81 27.08
CA SER A 101 10.04 14.28 27.35
C SER A 101 10.50 14.74 28.72
N THR A 102 11.05 13.81 29.50
CA THR A 102 11.48 14.06 30.88
C THR A 102 12.91 13.57 31.05
N PRO A 103 13.87 14.44 31.42
CA PRO A 103 15.19 13.99 31.79
C PRO A 103 15.10 13.08 33.04
N LEU A 104 15.68 11.88 32.94
CA LEU A 104 15.72 10.90 34.06
C LEU A 104 16.88 11.13 35.01
N ALA A 105 17.90 11.84 34.57
CA ALA A 105 19.07 12.21 35.38
C ALA A 105 19.62 13.56 34.89
N GLU A 106 20.41 14.21 35.71
CA GLU A 106 21.13 15.40 35.30
C GLU A 106 22.09 15.07 34.13
N THR A 107 22.07 15.90 33.09
CA THR A 107 23.00 15.76 31.98
C THR A 107 24.41 16.12 32.41
N VAL A 108 25.29 15.11 32.48
CA VAL A 108 26.66 15.22 32.97
C VAL A 108 27.66 15.06 31.82
N ARG A 109 28.84 15.66 32.01
CA ARG A 109 29.95 15.46 31.08
C ARG A 109 30.68 14.17 31.43
N GLU A 110 30.73 13.26 30.47
CA GLU A 110 31.43 11.98 30.67
C GLU A 110 32.94 12.15 30.55
N THR A 111 33.69 11.62 31.46
CA THR A 111 35.13 11.82 31.56
C THR A 111 35.90 11.24 30.37
N ASN A 112 35.46 10.06 29.88
CA ASN A 112 36.17 9.34 28.82
C ASN A 112 35.93 9.93 27.43
N SER A 113 34.70 10.26 27.09
CA SER A 113 34.30 10.77 25.78
C SER A 113 34.39 12.30 25.66
N LYS A 114 34.52 13.00 26.80
CA LYS A 114 34.40 14.46 26.94
C LYS A 114 33.08 15.03 26.43
N LYS A 115 32.10 14.18 26.08
CA LYS A 115 30.76 14.53 25.64
C LYS A 115 29.77 14.58 26.81
N TYR A 116 28.67 15.29 26.62
CA TYR A 116 27.59 15.32 27.59
C TYR A 116 26.68 14.11 27.35
N LYS A 117 26.41 13.37 28.42
CA LYS A 117 25.50 12.22 28.44
C LYS A 117 24.15 12.66 28.98
N ALA A 118 23.10 12.47 28.20
CA ALA A 118 21.73 12.65 28.64
C ALA A 118 20.99 11.33 28.63
N MET A 119 20.09 11.16 29.63
CA MET A 119 19.14 10.07 29.72
C MET A 119 17.76 10.68 29.82
N VAL A 120 16.88 10.35 28.84
CA VAL A 120 15.57 10.96 28.70
C VAL A 120 14.51 9.88 28.54
N GLU A 121 13.40 10.06 29.25
CA GLU A 121 12.17 9.34 28.97
C GLU A 121 11.35 10.12 27.96
N VAL A 122 10.93 9.47 26.87
CA VAL A 122 10.19 10.09 25.77
C VAL A 122 8.86 9.38 25.58
N ASN A 123 7.76 10.13 25.69
CA ASN A 123 6.41 9.67 25.42
C ASN A 123 6.05 9.99 23.98
N ILE A 124 6.08 8.98 23.13
CA ILE A 124 5.79 9.10 21.70
C ILE A 124 4.32 8.81 21.45
N MET A 125 3.61 9.71 20.75
CA MET A 125 2.24 9.52 20.27
C MET A 125 2.25 8.50 19.12
N ILE A 126 2.36 7.22 19.46
CA ILE A 126 2.63 6.14 18.52
C ILE A 126 1.52 5.98 17.49
N LYS A 127 0.26 6.10 17.90
CA LYS A 127 -0.88 6.03 16.98
C LYS A 127 -0.86 7.13 15.92
N SER A 128 -0.42 8.34 16.29
CA SER A 128 -0.29 9.47 15.36
C SER A 128 0.92 9.27 14.43
N LEU A 129 2.04 8.79 14.95
CA LEU A 129 3.23 8.47 14.17
C LEU A 129 2.93 7.38 13.13
N VAL A 130 2.28 6.29 13.53
CA VAL A 130 1.87 5.19 12.63
C VAL A 130 0.97 5.72 11.51
N LYS A 131 -0.04 6.55 11.83
CA LYS A 131 -0.92 7.14 10.82
C LYS A 131 -0.15 8.01 9.81
N ASP A 132 0.79 8.81 10.29
CA ASP A 132 1.62 9.67 9.43
C ASP A 132 2.56 8.83 8.56
N MET A 133 3.18 7.77 9.10
CA MET A 133 4.05 6.85 8.35
C MET A 133 3.28 6.05 7.29
N VAL A 134 2.06 5.61 7.60
CA VAL A 134 1.16 4.95 6.63
C VAL A 134 0.74 5.91 5.53
N PHE A 135 0.37 7.14 5.88
CA PHE A 135 0.02 8.18 4.91
C PHE A 135 1.17 8.51 3.95
N GLU A 136 2.39 8.60 4.49
CA GLU A 136 3.62 8.85 3.72
C GLU A 136 4.20 7.58 3.07
N LYS A 137 3.49 6.45 3.19
CA LYS A 137 3.86 5.16 2.60
C LYS A 137 5.24 4.62 3.02
N VAL A 138 5.60 4.85 4.26
CA VAL A 138 6.83 4.37 4.89
C VAL A 138 6.61 3.02 5.57
N MET A 139 5.37 2.71 5.91
CA MET A 139 4.94 1.41 6.45
C MET A 139 3.53 1.06 5.98
N ASP A 140 3.23 -0.22 5.96
CA ASP A 140 1.88 -0.71 5.76
C ASP A 140 1.02 -0.44 7.00
N ASN A 141 -0.30 -0.42 6.80
CA ASN A 141 -1.22 -0.20 7.92
C ASN A 141 -1.26 -1.44 8.83
N PRO A 142 -0.70 -1.39 10.06
CA PRO A 142 -0.64 -2.57 10.93
C PRO A 142 -2.04 -3.07 11.35
N LEU A 143 -3.05 -2.18 11.37
CA LEU A 143 -4.43 -2.58 11.63
C LEU A 143 -5.00 -3.43 10.49
N SER A 144 -4.59 -3.17 9.23
CA SER A 144 -5.05 -4.01 8.11
C SER A 144 -4.40 -5.39 8.13
N GLU A 145 -3.13 -5.53 8.51
CA GLU A 145 -2.49 -6.85 8.60
C GLU A 145 -3.14 -7.73 9.69
N GLN A 146 -3.32 -7.21 10.89
CA GLN A 146 -3.97 -7.95 11.98
C GLN A 146 -5.43 -8.28 11.64
N THR A 147 -6.18 -7.33 11.11
CA THR A 147 -7.56 -7.56 10.70
C THR A 147 -7.64 -8.52 9.49
N MET A 148 -6.61 -8.58 8.65
CA MET A 148 -6.54 -9.56 7.56
C MET A 148 -6.40 -10.99 8.09
N GLU A 149 -5.54 -11.22 9.10
CA GLU A 149 -5.40 -12.54 9.72
C GLU A 149 -6.69 -12.95 10.44
N ASP A 150 -7.27 -12.06 11.24
CA ASP A 150 -8.55 -12.28 11.89
C ASP A 150 -9.67 -12.57 10.87
N THR A 151 -9.71 -11.84 9.76
CA THR A 151 -10.67 -12.02 8.68
C THR A 151 -10.47 -13.36 7.97
N LYS A 152 -9.22 -13.78 7.75
CA LYS A 152 -8.88 -15.05 7.13
C LYS A 152 -9.38 -16.24 7.97
N GLU A 153 -9.31 -16.12 9.29
CA GLU A 153 -9.79 -17.15 10.20
C GLU A 153 -11.34 -17.20 10.28
N GLU A 154 -12.00 -16.02 10.28
CA GLU A 154 -13.46 -15.94 10.44
C GLU A 154 -14.25 -16.15 9.15
N ILE A 155 -13.82 -15.55 8.03
CA ILE A 155 -14.60 -15.44 6.79
C ILE A 155 -13.87 -16.09 5.62
N GLY A 156 -12.55 -16.22 5.69
CA GLY A 156 -11.67 -16.58 4.58
C GLY A 156 -11.30 -15.37 3.70
N LEU A 157 -10.27 -15.56 2.85
CA LEU A 157 -9.94 -14.57 1.85
C LEU A 157 -10.89 -14.66 0.66
N PRO A 158 -11.30 -13.53 0.05
CA PRO A 158 -12.12 -13.56 -1.16
C PRO A 158 -11.37 -14.24 -2.31
N SER A 159 -12.10 -14.90 -3.18
CA SER A 159 -11.58 -15.33 -4.47
C SER A 159 -11.37 -14.12 -5.38
N ILE A 160 -10.23 -14.07 -6.10
CA ILE A 160 -9.85 -12.89 -6.89
C ILE A 160 -9.64 -13.28 -8.35
N THR A 161 -10.16 -12.48 -9.27
CA THR A 161 -9.76 -12.49 -10.68
C THR A 161 -8.99 -11.23 -11.02
N VAL A 162 -7.91 -11.35 -11.77
CA VAL A 162 -7.07 -10.22 -12.19
C VAL A 162 -7.31 -9.94 -13.67
N VAL A 163 -7.66 -8.70 -13.99
CA VAL A 163 -8.01 -8.26 -15.34
C VAL A 163 -7.13 -7.10 -15.78
N PRO A 164 -6.72 -7.04 -17.06
CA PRO A 164 -6.00 -5.88 -17.58
C PRO A 164 -6.91 -4.65 -17.63
N TYR A 165 -6.35 -3.47 -17.39
CA TYR A 165 -7.04 -2.23 -17.69
C TYR A 165 -7.32 -2.13 -19.18
N LYS A 166 -8.53 -1.67 -19.52
CA LYS A 166 -9.02 -1.57 -20.89
C LYS A 166 -9.41 -0.12 -21.21
N HIS A 167 -8.92 0.42 -22.30
CA HIS A 167 -9.45 1.67 -22.86
C HIS A 167 -10.78 1.41 -23.59
N ASP A 168 -11.58 2.45 -23.80
CA ASP A 168 -12.93 2.33 -24.37
C ASP A 168 -12.95 1.69 -25.77
N GLU A 169 -11.87 1.84 -26.53
CA GLU A 169 -11.75 1.31 -27.91
C GLU A 169 -11.21 -0.13 -27.95
N ASP A 170 -10.59 -0.62 -26.86
CA ASP A 170 -10.00 -1.94 -26.78
C ASP A 170 -11.06 -3.02 -26.49
N THR A 171 -10.76 -4.27 -26.83
CA THR A 171 -11.44 -5.45 -26.28
C THR A 171 -10.46 -6.26 -25.44
N TYR A 172 -10.96 -6.98 -24.43
CA TYR A 172 -10.08 -7.84 -23.60
C TYR A 172 -9.34 -8.88 -24.44
N LYS A 173 -9.99 -9.41 -25.48
CA LYS A 173 -9.38 -10.36 -26.42
C LYS A 173 -8.17 -9.73 -27.13
N GLN A 174 -8.31 -8.49 -27.63
CA GLN A 174 -7.20 -7.77 -28.29
C GLN A 174 -6.04 -7.51 -27.32
N ILE A 175 -6.35 -7.08 -26.09
CA ILE A 175 -5.32 -6.84 -25.06
C ILE A 175 -4.56 -8.15 -24.76
N LEU A 176 -5.27 -9.25 -24.51
CA LEU A 176 -4.66 -10.53 -24.19
C LEU A 176 -3.85 -11.12 -25.35
N GLN A 177 -4.20 -10.80 -26.60
CA GLN A 177 -3.46 -11.28 -27.78
C GLN A 177 -2.27 -10.40 -28.15
N ASN A 178 -2.38 -9.08 -28.00
CA ASN A 178 -1.46 -8.12 -28.61
C ASN A 178 -0.66 -7.30 -27.60
N ASP A 179 -1.10 -7.18 -26.33
CA ASP A 179 -0.41 -6.36 -25.33
C ASP A 179 0.39 -7.24 -24.36
N PHE A 180 1.62 -7.52 -24.75
CA PHE A 180 2.51 -8.36 -23.95
C PHE A 180 2.83 -7.75 -22.58
N ASP A 181 2.97 -6.44 -22.49
CA ASP A 181 3.32 -5.74 -21.25
C ASP A 181 2.21 -5.84 -20.20
N ARG A 182 0.94 -5.63 -20.61
CA ARG A 182 -0.21 -5.80 -19.71
C ARG A 182 -0.39 -7.26 -19.29
N ARG A 183 -0.13 -8.21 -20.19
CA ARG A 183 -0.17 -9.64 -19.85
C ARG A 183 0.85 -10.01 -18.77
N ILE A 184 2.09 -9.51 -18.87
CA ILE A 184 3.11 -9.69 -17.83
C ILE A 184 2.60 -9.14 -16.49
N ALA A 185 2.11 -7.90 -16.48
CA ALA A 185 1.62 -7.27 -15.25
C ALA A 185 0.48 -8.07 -14.60
N VAL A 186 -0.53 -8.47 -15.37
CA VAL A 186 -1.66 -9.30 -14.90
C VAL A 186 -1.16 -10.63 -14.34
N SER A 187 -0.29 -11.33 -15.09
CA SER A 187 0.26 -12.63 -14.67
C SER A 187 1.07 -12.51 -13.38
N ARG A 188 1.87 -11.45 -13.21
CA ARG A 188 2.66 -11.25 -12.00
C ARG A 188 1.80 -10.93 -10.79
N VAL A 189 0.78 -10.08 -10.95
CA VAL A 189 -0.18 -9.80 -9.86
C VAL A 189 -0.96 -11.06 -9.47
N GLN A 190 -1.43 -11.84 -10.45
CA GLN A 190 -2.13 -13.11 -10.19
C GLN A 190 -1.24 -14.10 -9.44
N ASN A 191 0.01 -14.27 -9.89
CA ASN A 191 0.98 -15.14 -9.21
C ASN A 191 1.28 -14.66 -7.78
N GLY A 192 1.40 -13.36 -7.57
CA GLY A 192 1.60 -12.79 -6.24
C GLY A 192 0.42 -13.09 -5.29
N PHE A 193 -0.83 -12.97 -5.76
CA PHE A 193 -2.00 -13.38 -4.96
C PHE A 193 -1.97 -14.87 -4.62
N ASN A 194 -1.61 -15.74 -5.57
CA ASN A 194 -1.47 -17.17 -5.32
C ASN A 194 -0.40 -17.45 -4.25
N GLN A 195 0.73 -16.75 -4.28
CA GLN A 195 1.80 -16.90 -3.28
C GLN A 195 1.34 -16.44 -1.87
N LEU A 196 0.42 -15.48 -1.80
CA LEU A 196 -0.21 -15.03 -0.54
C LEU A 196 -1.37 -15.93 -0.09
N GLY A 197 -1.63 -17.04 -0.81
CA GLY A 197 -2.66 -18.03 -0.44
C GLY A 197 -4.08 -17.65 -0.84
N VAL A 198 -4.24 -16.69 -1.77
CA VAL A 198 -5.53 -16.31 -2.33
C VAL A 198 -5.93 -17.26 -3.44
N THR A 199 -7.18 -17.71 -3.46
CA THR A 199 -7.74 -18.44 -4.61
C THR A 199 -7.95 -17.49 -5.77
N THR A 200 -7.23 -17.71 -6.89
CA THR A 200 -7.41 -16.89 -8.09
C THR A 200 -8.21 -17.61 -9.17
N VAL A 201 -9.04 -16.85 -9.87
CA VAL A 201 -9.79 -17.31 -11.04
C VAL A 201 -9.12 -16.74 -12.29
N ASP A 202 -8.75 -17.63 -13.21
CA ASP A 202 -8.10 -17.25 -14.46
C ASP A 202 -9.08 -16.54 -15.41
N PHE A 203 -8.79 -15.26 -15.66
CA PHE A 203 -9.62 -14.42 -16.49
C PHE A 203 -9.60 -14.83 -17.98
N GLU A 204 -8.43 -15.19 -18.51
CA GLU A 204 -8.27 -15.58 -19.93
C GLU A 204 -9.04 -16.87 -20.22
N ALA A 205 -8.89 -17.88 -19.36
CA ALA A 205 -9.62 -19.12 -19.49
C ALA A 205 -11.15 -18.93 -19.38
N ARG A 206 -11.59 -18.04 -18.50
CA ARG A 206 -13.02 -17.70 -18.38
C ARG A 206 -13.54 -16.95 -19.59
N LEU A 207 -12.80 -15.97 -20.11
CA LEU A 207 -13.13 -15.24 -21.34
C LEU A 207 -13.30 -16.21 -22.51
N GLU A 208 -12.34 -17.11 -22.72
CA GLU A 208 -12.41 -18.11 -23.78
C GLU A 208 -13.61 -19.05 -23.63
N SER A 209 -13.88 -19.51 -22.40
CA SER A 209 -15.04 -20.37 -22.13
C SER A 209 -16.37 -19.67 -22.48
N ILE A 210 -16.50 -18.40 -22.13
CA ILE A 210 -17.67 -17.59 -22.41
C ILE A 210 -17.82 -17.35 -23.92
N LEU A 211 -16.72 -17.02 -24.60
CA LEU A 211 -16.75 -16.79 -26.06
C LEU A 211 -17.11 -18.06 -26.86
N ARG A 212 -16.79 -19.25 -26.31
CA ARG A 212 -17.16 -20.54 -26.93
C ARG A 212 -18.61 -20.96 -26.66
N SER A 213 -19.23 -20.47 -25.58
CA SER A 213 -20.61 -20.80 -25.27
C SER A 213 -21.57 -20.05 -26.22
N GLN A 214 -22.42 -20.81 -26.91
CA GLN A 214 -23.37 -20.25 -27.92
C GLN A 214 -24.44 -19.32 -27.32
N ASP A 215 -24.59 -19.32 -26.02
CA ASP A 215 -25.57 -18.50 -25.29
C ASP A 215 -25.27 -17.00 -25.31
N PHE A 216 -24.07 -16.60 -25.73
CA PHE A 216 -23.65 -15.20 -25.82
C PHE A 216 -23.75 -14.59 -27.22
N ASN A 217 -24.21 -15.33 -28.22
CA ASN A 217 -24.36 -14.85 -29.60
C ASN A 217 -25.45 -13.78 -29.84
N VAL A 218 -26.10 -13.28 -28.79
CA VAL A 218 -27.22 -12.32 -28.87
C VAL A 218 -26.83 -10.92 -28.34
N GLY A 219 -25.60 -10.50 -28.49
CA GLY A 219 -25.18 -9.16 -28.05
C GLY A 219 -23.93 -8.64 -28.75
N THR A 220 -23.78 -7.33 -28.81
CA THR A 220 -22.51 -6.72 -29.22
C THR A 220 -21.41 -7.11 -28.21
N GLU A 221 -20.17 -7.28 -28.66
CA GLU A 221 -19.02 -7.64 -27.83
C GLU A 221 -18.91 -6.78 -26.54
N ARG A 222 -19.27 -5.50 -26.59
CA ARG A 222 -19.32 -4.59 -25.44
C ARG A 222 -20.30 -5.04 -24.33
N ASN A 223 -21.44 -5.63 -24.70
CA ASN A 223 -22.40 -6.16 -23.71
C ASN A 223 -21.91 -7.45 -23.06
N ILE A 224 -21.10 -8.22 -23.77
CA ILE A 224 -20.48 -9.45 -23.24
C ILE A 224 -19.42 -9.09 -22.20
N GLU A 225 -18.58 -8.12 -22.50
CA GLU A 225 -17.50 -7.70 -21.60
C GLU A 225 -17.97 -7.11 -20.27
N SER A 226 -19.03 -6.29 -20.27
CA SER A 226 -19.60 -5.75 -19.03
C SER A 226 -20.21 -6.84 -18.14
N ARG A 227 -20.64 -7.95 -18.73
CA ARG A 227 -21.19 -9.12 -18.02
C ARG A 227 -20.12 -10.13 -17.63
N LEU A 228 -19.00 -10.14 -18.36
CA LEU A 228 -17.90 -11.07 -18.17
C LEU A 228 -17.38 -11.06 -16.72
N LEU A 229 -17.17 -9.88 -16.14
CA LEU A 229 -16.68 -9.74 -14.77
C LEU A 229 -17.63 -10.42 -13.76
N GLN A 230 -18.94 -10.35 -13.95
CA GLN A 230 -19.93 -11.01 -13.13
C GLN A 230 -19.93 -12.54 -13.31
N TYR A 231 -19.57 -13.02 -14.50
CA TYR A 231 -19.52 -14.45 -14.81
C TYR A 231 -18.18 -15.12 -14.49
N THR A 232 -17.18 -14.39 -14.00
CA THR A 232 -15.92 -14.99 -13.57
C THR A 232 -16.12 -15.92 -12.38
N GLY A 233 -17.14 -15.67 -11.57
CA GLY A 233 -17.41 -16.41 -10.33
C GLY A 233 -16.43 -16.08 -9.20
N ALA A 234 -15.62 -15.03 -9.36
CA ALA A 234 -14.76 -14.51 -8.30
C ALA A 234 -15.54 -13.48 -7.46
N ASP A 235 -15.24 -13.42 -6.14
CA ASP A 235 -15.84 -12.44 -5.23
C ASP A 235 -15.36 -11.02 -5.53
N VAL A 236 -14.10 -10.91 -5.97
CA VAL A 236 -13.42 -9.64 -6.24
C VAL A 236 -12.76 -9.69 -7.61
N TYR A 237 -12.87 -8.60 -8.38
CA TYR A 237 -12.02 -8.41 -9.56
C TYR A 237 -11.05 -7.26 -9.35
N VAL A 238 -9.81 -7.46 -9.78
CA VAL A 238 -8.73 -6.49 -9.68
C VAL A 238 -8.33 -6.04 -11.07
N ILE A 239 -8.52 -4.76 -11.36
CA ILE A 239 -8.06 -4.15 -12.59
C ILE A 239 -6.61 -3.71 -12.41
N VAL A 240 -5.74 -4.13 -13.33
CA VAL A 240 -4.31 -3.81 -13.33
C VAL A 240 -3.97 -2.99 -14.55
N ASP A 241 -3.42 -1.81 -14.34
CA ASP A 241 -2.79 -0.97 -15.37
C ASP A 241 -1.30 -0.84 -15.10
N LEU A 242 -0.50 -0.76 -16.15
CA LEU A 242 0.96 -0.69 -16.10
C LEU A 242 1.45 0.59 -16.73
N LYS A 243 2.20 1.37 -15.96
CA LYS A 243 3.02 2.47 -16.47
C LYS A 243 4.50 2.12 -16.38
N LYS A 244 5.25 2.40 -17.43
CA LYS A 244 6.68 2.15 -17.49
C LYS A 244 7.47 3.42 -17.82
N ASP A 245 8.62 3.54 -17.20
CA ASP A 245 9.59 4.61 -17.44
C ASP A 245 10.95 3.91 -17.60
N ILE A 246 11.29 3.63 -18.87
CA ILE A 246 12.48 2.88 -19.26
C ILE A 246 13.57 3.85 -19.69
N ASP A 247 14.63 3.92 -18.92
CA ASP A 247 15.79 4.75 -19.20
C ASP A 247 17.08 3.93 -19.09
N THR A 248 17.90 3.95 -20.14
CA THR A 248 19.12 3.15 -20.20
C THR A 248 20.27 3.73 -19.38
N GLN A 249 20.22 5.01 -19.03
CA GLN A 249 21.26 5.71 -18.26
C GLN A 249 20.88 5.87 -16.78
N LEU A 250 19.63 6.28 -16.52
CA LEU A 250 19.12 6.56 -15.17
C LEU A 250 18.51 5.32 -14.50
N GLY A 251 18.39 4.22 -15.23
CA GLY A 251 17.66 3.03 -14.78
C GLY A 251 16.16 3.11 -15.02
N SER A 252 15.51 1.97 -15.03
CA SER A 252 14.09 1.81 -15.36
C SER A 252 13.24 1.57 -14.13
N ARG A 253 11.98 1.95 -14.19
CA ARG A 253 10.97 1.74 -13.15
C ARG A 253 9.59 1.48 -13.75
N VAL A 254 8.73 0.86 -12.97
CA VAL A 254 7.33 0.65 -13.32
C VAL A 254 6.41 1.12 -12.20
N SER A 255 5.16 1.42 -12.56
CA SER A 255 4.08 1.61 -11.61
C SER A 255 2.94 0.67 -11.97
N LEU A 256 2.53 -0.16 -11.03
CA LEU A 256 1.29 -0.92 -11.13
C LEU A 256 0.17 -0.11 -10.48
N ILE A 257 -0.88 0.13 -11.25
CA ILE A 257 -2.11 0.75 -10.75
C ILE A 257 -3.10 -0.37 -10.57
N MET A 258 -3.43 -0.69 -9.33
CA MET A 258 -4.35 -1.77 -8.99
C MET A 258 -5.60 -1.21 -8.33
N LYS A 259 -6.78 -1.63 -8.82
CA LYS A 259 -8.08 -1.29 -8.24
C LYS A 259 -8.89 -2.56 -8.05
N ALA A 260 -9.29 -2.83 -6.82
CA ALA A 260 -10.12 -3.97 -6.46
C ALA A 260 -11.57 -3.54 -6.31
N TYR A 261 -12.48 -4.34 -6.84
CA TYR A 261 -13.91 -4.11 -6.79
C TYR A 261 -14.62 -5.38 -6.31
N GLU A 262 -15.64 -5.22 -5.51
CA GLU A 262 -16.58 -6.29 -5.20
C GLU A 262 -17.38 -6.63 -6.47
N THR A 263 -17.39 -7.89 -6.87
CA THR A 263 -18.04 -8.33 -8.12
C THR A 263 -19.55 -8.12 -8.10
N ALA A 264 -20.18 -8.33 -6.94
CA ALA A 264 -21.63 -8.26 -6.80
C ALA A 264 -22.17 -6.82 -6.88
N SER A 265 -21.49 -5.85 -6.24
CA SER A 265 -21.95 -4.45 -6.16
C SER A 265 -21.22 -3.50 -7.10
N GLY A 266 -19.98 -3.83 -7.47
CA GLY A 266 -19.06 -2.92 -8.17
C GLY A 266 -18.43 -1.86 -7.26
N ASN A 267 -18.57 -1.98 -5.94
CA ASN A 267 -17.95 -1.07 -4.98
C ASN A 267 -16.45 -1.26 -4.97
N ILE A 268 -15.71 -0.15 -4.85
CA ILE A 268 -14.24 -0.19 -4.72
C ILE A 268 -13.89 -0.67 -3.30
N LEU A 269 -13.10 -1.74 -3.22
CA LEU A 269 -12.58 -2.28 -1.97
C LEU A 269 -11.19 -1.70 -1.65
N ALA A 270 -10.32 -1.57 -2.65
CA ALA A 270 -8.98 -1.04 -2.47
C ALA A 270 -8.45 -0.39 -3.76
N THR A 271 -7.51 0.53 -3.59
CA THR A 271 -6.76 1.12 -4.71
C THR A 271 -5.32 1.30 -4.29
N ARG A 272 -4.39 0.88 -5.13
CA ARG A 272 -2.95 1.06 -4.92
C ARG A 272 -2.29 1.53 -6.20
N GLN A 273 -1.39 2.52 -6.08
CA GLN A 273 -0.61 3.02 -7.20
C GLN A 273 0.71 3.59 -6.67
N ASP A 274 1.82 2.92 -6.97
CA ASP A 274 3.15 3.39 -6.64
C ASP A 274 4.15 3.10 -7.75
N TRP A 275 5.21 3.90 -7.83
CA TRP A 275 6.37 3.63 -8.66
C TRP A 275 7.39 2.81 -7.88
N THR A 276 7.96 1.79 -8.52
CA THR A 276 9.14 1.13 -7.98
C THR A 276 10.32 2.10 -7.93
N ASN A 277 11.33 1.76 -7.15
CA ASN A 277 12.64 2.36 -7.29
C ASN A 277 13.17 2.16 -8.72
N ARG A 278 14.15 2.97 -9.14
CA ARG A 278 14.84 2.74 -10.41
C ARG A 278 15.83 1.61 -10.28
N PHE A 279 15.82 0.70 -11.23
CA PHE A 279 16.73 -0.45 -11.33
C PHE A 279 17.53 -0.38 -12.63
N LEU A 280 18.76 -0.84 -12.59
CA LEU A 280 19.62 -0.95 -13.78
C LEU A 280 19.23 -2.15 -14.67
N THR A 281 17.95 -2.28 -14.95
CA THR A 281 17.39 -3.32 -15.82
C THR A 281 16.25 -2.74 -16.63
N SER A 282 16.12 -3.17 -17.88
CA SER A 282 14.97 -2.90 -18.74
C SER A 282 14.03 -4.12 -18.84
N ASP A 283 14.33 -5.19 -18.10
CA ASP A 283 13.51 -6.39 -18.07
C ASP A 283 12.21 -6.11 -17.32
N LEU A 284 11.13 -5.93 -18.08
CA LEU A 284 9.82 -5.56 -17.57
C LEU A 284 9.27 -6.61 -16.58
N ASP A 285 9.54 -7.88 -16.84
CA ASP A 285 9.09 -8.96 -15.99
C ASP A 285 9.67 -8.85 -14.57
N LYS A 286 10.97 -8.60 -14.45
CA LYS A 286 11.63 -8.35 -13.17
C LYS A 286 11.13 -7.09 -12.48
N LEU A 287 10.92 -6.02 -13.24
CA LEU A 287 10.37 -4.77 -12.68
C LEU A 287 8.96 -4.98 -12.13
N CYS A 288 8.12 -5.77 -12.81
CA CYS A 288 6.80 -6.13 -12.30
C CYS A 288 6.86 -6.99 -11.04
N VAL A 289 7.83 -7.92 -10.93
CA VAL A 289 8.04 -8.68 -9.68
C VAL A 289 8.33 -7.75 -8.52
N TYR A 290 9.26 -6.80 -8.67
CA TYR A 290 9.57 -5.83 -7.62
C TYR A 290 8.35 -4.97 -7.23
N ALA A 291 7.55 -4.55 -8.21
CA ALA A 291 6.32 -3.79 -7.94
C ALA A 291 5.29 -4.62 -7.16
N VAL A 292 5.15 -5.90 -7.48
CA VAL A 292 4.24 -6.83 -6.81
C VAL A 292 4.70 -7.09 -5.37
N ASP A 293 5.99 -7.40 -5.17
CA ASP A 293 6.55 -7.67 -3.85
C ASP A 293 6.40 -6.49 -2.90
N ASP A 294 6.51 -5.26 -3.42
CA ASP A 294 6.40 -4.03 -2.64
C ASP A 294 4.95 -3.68 -2.27
N GLN A 295 3.99 -3.96 -3.15
CA GLN A 295 2.64 -3.38 -3.02
C GLN A 295 1.54 -4.39 -2.69
N LEU A 296 1.70 -5.66 -3.08
CA LEU A 296 0.58 -6.59 -3.13
C LEU A 296 0.08 -7.03 -1.75
N LYS A 297 1.00 -7.21 -0.78
CA LYS A 297 0.61 -7.65 0.57
C LYS A 297 -0.30 -6.62 1.25
N GLY A 298 0.10 -5.35 1.22
CA GLY A 298 -0.73 -4.26 1.76
C GLY A 298 -2.04 -4.07 1.00
N PHE A 299 -2.00 -4.25 -0.33
CA PHE A 299 -3.21 -4.19 -1.16
C PHE A 299 -4.21 -5.30 -0.82
N LEU A 300 -3.73 -6.54 -0.63
CA LEU A 300 -4.57 -7.66 -0.20
C LEU A 300 -5.16 -7.42 1.19
N ALA A 301 -4.39 -6.86 2.12
CA ALA A 301 -4.89 -6.53 3.45
C ALA A 301 -6.06 -5.53 3.39
N ASP A 302 -5.93 -4.47 2.56
CA ASP A 302 -7.01 -3.50 2.34
C ASP A 302 -8.26 -4.16 1.71
N ILE A 303 -8.06 -5.07 0.74
CA ILE A 303 -9.16 -5.85 0.13
C ILE A 303 -9.86 -6.68 1.20
N ALA A 304 -9.13 -7.46 1.99
CA ALA A 304 -9.69 -8.37 2.98
C ALA A 304 -10.52 -7.64 4.03
N VAL A 305 -10.01 -6.53 4.56
CA VAL A 305 -10.71 -5.69 5.55
C VAL A 305 -12.03 -5.15 5.01
N ASN A 306 -12.01 -4.60 3.79
CA ASN A 306 -13.20 -3.99 3.20
C ASN A 306 -14.21 -5.04 2.72
N PHE A 307 -13.72 -6.17 2.21
CA PHE A 307 -14.57 -7.32 1.87
C PHE A 307 -15.26 -7.89 3.10
N ALA A 308 -14.53 -8.10 4.21
CA ALA A 308 -15.12 -8.57 5.45
C ALA A 308 -16.20 -7.63 5.98
N ARG A 309 -16.00 -6.33 5.86
CA ARG A 309 -17.01 -5.34 6.22
C ARG A 309 -18.25 -5.48 5.33
N ALA A 310 -18.08 -5.61 4.01
CA ALA A 310 -19.17 -5.80 3.08
C ALA A 310 -19.96 -7.10 3.37
N VAL A 311 -19.28 -8.18 3.75
CA VAL A 311 -19.94 -9.44 4.15
C VAL A 311 -20.71 -9.28 5.45
N LYS A 312 -20.14 -8.60 6.47
CA LYS A 312 -20.80 -8.37 7.77
C LYS A 312 -22.01 -7.42 7.67
N ASP A 313 -21.90 -6.37 6.87
CA ASP A 313 -22.97 -5.38 6.68
C ASP A 313 -24.04 -5.84 5.68
N GLY A 314 -23.80 -6.97 5.00
CA GLY A 314 -24.61 -7.49 3.91
C GLY A 314 -24.17 -6.90 2.56
N THR A 315 -24.15 -7.76 1.54
CA THR A 315 -23.78 -7.37 0.18
C THR A 315 -24.83 -6.45 -0.44
N SER A 316 -24.43 -5.24 -0.83
CA SER A 316 -25.31 -4.34 -1.59
C SER A 316 -25.51 -4.90 -2.99
N VAL A 317 -26.74 -5.33 -3.29
CA VAL A 317 -27.10 -5.84 -4.63
C VAL A 317 -27.83 -4.76 -5.42
N VAL A 318 -27.31 -4.45 -6.62
CA VAL A 318 -28.02 -3.56 -7.55
C VAL A 318 -28.97 -4.40 -8.41
N LEU A 319 -30.24 -4.41 -8.03
CA LEU A 319 -31.28 -5.03 -8.84
C LEU A 319 -31.67 -4.08 -10.00
N ARG A 320 -31.24 -4.40 -11.21
CA ARG A 320 -31.64 -3.67 -12.41
C ARG A 320 -32.80 -4.38 -13.08
N ILE A 321 -33.97 -3.73 -13.07
CA ILE A 321 -35.16 -4.21 -13.75
C ILE A 321 -35.34 -3.39 -15.02
N SER A 322 -35.31 -4.04 -16.17
CA SER A 322 -35.51 -3.40 -17.45
C SER A 322 -36.72 -4.00 -18.18
N ARG A 323 -37.36 -3.18 -19.01
CA ARG A 323 -38.46 -3.60 -19.86
C ARG A 323 -37.94 -4.37 -21.08
N GLY A 324 -38.49 -5.54 -21.37
CA GLY A 324 -38.19 -6.29 -22.57
C GLY A 324 -38.64 -5.55 -23.84
N LYS A 325 -37.96 -5.81 -24.99
CA LYS A 325 -38.37 -5.27 -26.30
C LYS A 325 -39.82 -5.72 -26.60
N GLY A 326 -40.68 -4.75 -26.94
CA GLY A 326 -42.09 -5.01 -27.25
C GLY A 326 -43.06 -5.06 -26.07
N SER A 327 -42.55 -4.96 -24.79
CA SER A 327 -43.45 -4.90 -23.64
C SER A 327 -44.17 -3.56 -23.56
N THR A 328 -45.48 -3.60 -23.34
CA THR A 328 -46.30 -2.43 -23.04
C THR A 328 -46.36 -2.07 -21.58
N THR A 329 -45.88 -2.97 -20.70
CA THR A 329 -45.83 -2.79 -19.24
C THR A 329 -44.74 -1.80 -18.88
N THR A 330 -45.05 -0.85 -18.01
CA THR A 330 -44.10 0.12 -17.40
C THR A 330 -44.02 -0.07 -15.91
N LEU A 331 -43.01 0.53 -15.25
CA LEU A 331 -42.91 0.49 -13.80
C LEU A 331 -44.10 1.14 -13.08
N SER A 332 -44.85 1.99 -13.78
CA SER A 332 -46.08 2.63 -13.30
C SER A 332 -47.35 1.79 -13.61
N SER A 333 -47.23 0.72 -14.38
CA SER A 333 -48.39 -0.11 -14.73
C SER A 333 -48.96 -0.76 -13.49
N PRO A 334 -50.31 -0.77 -13.34
CA PRO A 334 -50.97 -1.44 -12.21
C PRO A 334 -50.77 -2.94 -12.29
N VAL A 335 -50.56 -3.60 -11.13
CA VAL A 335 -50.38 -5.04 -11.02
C VAL A 335 -51.45 -5.62 -10.11
N GLY A 336 -52.08 -6.70 -10.59
CA GLY A 336 -53.13 -7.38 -9.88
C GLY A 336 -54.41 -6.55 -9.67
N ASN A 337 -55.30 -7.02 -8.82
CA ASN A 337 -56.57 -6.38 -8.55
C ASN A 337 -56.47 -5.16 -7.62
N SER A 338 -55.27 -4.87 -7.05
CA SER A 338 -55.08 -3.78 -6.10
C SER A 338 -54.77 -2.44 -6.78
N GLY A 339 -54.53 -2.39 -8.10
CA GLY A 339 -54.14 -1.20 -8.80
C GLY A 339 -52.76 -0.63 -8.38
N THR A 340 -52.00 -1.36 -7.61
CA THR A 340 -50.68 -0.93 -7.11
C THR A 340 -49.68 -0.92 -8.27
N ALA A 341 -48.87 0.16 -8.39
CA ALA A 341 -47.86 0.24 -9.43
C ALA A 341 -46.80 -0.89 -9.30
N LEU A 342 -46.37 -1.44 -10.39
CA LEU A 342 -45.33 -2.48 -10.48
C LEU A 342 -44.09 -2.14 -9.67
N SER A 343 -43.63 -0.87 -9.73
CA SER A 343 -42.51 -0.39 -8.95
C SER A 343 -42.69 -0.53 -7.43
N SER A 344 -43.91 -0.30 -6.95
CA SER A 344 -44.24 -0.44 -5.51
C SER A 344 -44.30 -1.90 -5.10
N THR A 345 -44.85 -2.77 -5.94
CA THR A 345 -44.90 -4.21 -5.71
C THR A 345 -43.49 -4.81 -5.66
N ILE A 346 -42.63 -4.44 -6.61
CA ILE A 346 -41.21 -4.86 -6.62
C ILE A 346 -40.50 -4.37 -5.37
N ARG A 347 -40.66 -3.10 -4.98
CA ARG A 347 -40.02 -2.54 -3.78
C ARG A 347 -40.47 -3.27 -2.50
N HIS A 348 -41.71 -3.67 -2.43
CA HIS A 348 -42.24 -4.47 -1.30
C HIS A 348 -41.68 -5.90 -1.27
N TRP A 349 -41.40 -6.46 -2.46
CA TRP A 349 -40.92 -7.84 -2.61
C TRP A 349 -39.41 -7.96 -2.31
N VAL A 350 -38.64 -6.89 -2.48
CA VAL A 350 -37.17 -6.83 -2.27
C VAL A 350 -36.82 -6.45 -0.81
N ARG A 351 -37.78 -5.99 0.00
CA ARG A 351 -37.63 -5.73 1.45
C ARG A 351 -37.83 -7.02 2.24
#